data_bcfcafed2c895ca806013e0939c41f51
#
_entry.id   bcfcafed2c895ca806013e0939c41f51
#
_cell.length_a   1.000
_cell.length_b   1.000
_cell.length_c   1.000
_cell.angle_alpha   90.00
_cell.angle_beta   90.00
_cell.angle_gamma   90.00
#
_symmetry.space_group_name_H-M   'P 1'
#
loop_
_entity.id
_entity.type
_entity.pdbx_description
1 polymer ?
#
loop_
_entity_poly.entity_id
_entity_poly.type
_entity_poly.pdbx_seq_one_letter_code
_entity_poly.pdbx_strand_id
1 'polypeptide(L)'
;EENKELGTGVAYEGGNYKLAQQTKEQTTFAGTFTFDKAVKDFNLGGFIRGEYYNNYQTAYSVETDGLIVPGQFFIGNSKRQVKASGKIEGTKRMLSAVFAFNASWKNQLYLDVTGRNDWSSALVYANKNGNYSYFYPSVSGSWLISETFKDKMPSWISFAKIRGSWAQVGNDTGAYTINSGYNVGNLQLIDGSYVGSAPSNP
;
A
#
# COMPACT_ATOMS: atom_id res chain seq x y z
N GLU A 1 -18.11 -7.63 -8.82
CA GLU A 1 -18.38 -6.76 -9.99
C GLU A 1 -19.12 -7.59 -11.04
N GLU A 2 -20.20 -7.04 -11.58
CA GLU A 2 -21.02 -7.65 -12.62
C GLU A 2 -20.95 -6.76 -13.86
N ASN A 3 -20.65 -7.35 -15.02
CA ASN A 3 -20.65 -6.64 -16.30
C ASN A 3 -21.61 -7.34 -17.28
N LYS A 4 -22.45 -6.56 -17.93
CA LYS A 4 -23.48 -6.99 -18.89
C LYS A 4 -23.29 -6.26 -20.20
N GLU A 5 -23.01 -7.00 -21.27
CA GLU A 5 -22.80 -6.42 -22.59
C GLU A 5 -23.77 -7.06 -23.60
N LEU A 6 -24.47 -6.19 -24.33
CA LEU A 6 -25.26 -6.58 -25.50
C LEU A 6 -24.39 -6.36 -26.73
N GLY A 7 -23.84 -7.43 -27.29
CA GLY A 7 -22.95 -7.36 -28.45
C GLY A 7 -23.62 -7.85 -29.73
N THR A 8 -23.37 -7.11 -30.81
CA THR A 8 -23.80 -7.49 -32.18
C THR A 8 -22.66 -8.05 -33.03
N GLY A 9 -21.44 -8.14 -32.48
CA GLY A 9 -20.25 -8.64 -33.18
C GLY A 9 -20.06 -10.14 -33.10
N VAL A 10 -19.24 -10.68 -33.99
CA VAL A 10 -18.91 -12.11 -34.09
C VAL A 10 -18.24 -12.66 -32.82
N ALA A 11 -17.55 -11.78 -32.05
CA ALA A 11 -16.83 -12.20 -30.86
C ALA A 11 -17.74 -12.54 -29.66
N TYR A 12 -18.88 -11.83 -29.54
CA TYR A 12 -19.84 -12.03 -28.44
C TYR A 12 -21.28 -12.13 -28.98
N GLU A 13 -21.52 -13.14 -29.77
CA GLU A 13 -22.80 -13.36 -30.41
C GLU A 13 -23.95 -13.45 -29.37
N GLY A 14 -24.88 -12.52 -29.44
CA GLY A 14 -26.00 -12.41 -28.50
C GLY A 14 -25.67 -11.65 -27.22
N GLY A 15 -24.43 -11.19 -27.03
CA GLY A 15 -23.97 -10.48 -25.84
C GLY A 15 -22.99 -11.27 -24.98
N ASN A 16 -22.61 -10.68 -23.86
CA ASN A 16 -21.70 -11.26 -22.88
C ASN A 16 -22.17 -10.97 -21.44
N TYR A 17 -21.88 -11.88 -20.54
CA TYR A 17 -22.09 -11.72 -19.10
C TYR A 17 -20.83 -12.13 -18.34
N LYS A 18 -20.32 -11.24 -17.53
CA LYS A 18 -19.13 -11.48 -16.69
C LYS A 18 -19.46 -11.22 -15.23
N LEU A 19 -19.09 -12.17 -14.40
CA LEU A 19 -19.09 -12.05 -12.95
C LEU A 19 -17.66 -12.11 -12.46
N ALA A 20 -17.24 -11.10 -11.69
CA ALA A 20 -15.93 -11.03 -11.08
C ALA A 20 -16.04 -10.77 -9.59
N GLN A 21 -15.23 -11.49 -8.83
CA GLN A 21 -15.12 -11.35 -7.38
C GLN A 21 -13.66 -11.18 -7.01
N GLN A 22 -13.39 -10.16 -6.20
CA GLN A 22 -12.09 -9.94 -5.57
C GLN A 22 -12.27 -10.00 -4.05
N THR A 23 -11.40 -10.77 -3.40
CA THR A 23 -11.34 -10.83 -1.94
C THR A 23 -10.00 -10.27 -1.49
N LYS A 24 -10.04 -9.33 -0.56
CA LYS A 24 -8.88 -8.74 0.10
C LYS A 24 -8.99 -8.95 1.59
N GLU A 25 -8.03 -9.67 2.14
CA GLU A 25 -7.90 -9.90 3.56
C GLU A 25 -6.69 -9.12 4.09
N GLN A 26 -6.93 -8.25 5.06
CA GLN A 26 -5.89 -7.44 5.66
C GLN A 26 -5.89 -7.66 7.17
N THR A 27 -4.71 -8.01 7.70
CA THR A 27 -4.49 -8.21 9.12
C THR A 27 -3.36 -7.31 9.58
N THR A 28 -3.59 -6.57 10.66
CA THR A 28 -2.58 -5.70 11.28
C THR A 28 -2.52 -5.98 12.77
N PHE A 29 -1.32 -6.25 13.27
CA PHE A 29 -1.02 -6.30 14.71
C PHE A 29 -0.04 -5.20 15.04
N ALA A 30 -0.33 -4.46 16.11
CA ALA A 30 0.55 -3.39 16.55
C ALA A 30 0.64 -3.33 18.07
N GLY A 31 1.86 -3.10 18.57
CA GLY A 31 2.13 -2.80 19.96
C GLY A 31 2.80 -1.44 20.08
N THR A 32 2.33 -0.61 21.01
CA THR A 32 2.87 0.74 21.23
C THR A 32 3.22 0.92 22.71
N PHE A 33 4.42 1.40 22.96
CA PHE A 33 4.87 1.88 24.24
C PHE A 33 5.01 3.39 24.19
N THR A 34 4.36 4.10 25.09
CA THR A 34 4.37 5.58 25.19
C THR A 34 5.02 6.00 26.49
N PHE A 35 5.70 7.14 26.47
CA PHE A 35 6.22 7.79 27.66
C PHE A 35 5.98 9.29 27.59
N ASP A 36 5.78 9.88 28.77
CA ASP A 36 5.67 11.32 28.94
C ASP A 36 6.24 11.70 30.31
N LYS A 37 7.12 12.71 30.36
CA LYS A 37 7.77 13.14 31.58
C LYS A 37 8.15 14.61 31.54
N ALA A 38 7.73 15.33 32.55
CA ALA A 38 8.20 16.68 32.84
C ALA A 38 9.46 16.64 33.72
N VAL A 39 10.53 17.34 33.33
CA VAL A 39 11.80 17.47 34.06
C VAL A 39 12.19 18.94 34.08
N LYS A 40 11.97 19.62 35.19
CA LYS A 40 12.20 21.06 35.30
C LYS A 40 11.42 21.84 34.21
N ASP A 41 12.18 22.55 33.37
CA ASP A 41 11.66 23.35 32.26
C ASP A 41 11.39 22.54 30.98
N PHE A 42 11.69 21.23 30.99
CA PHE A 42 11.51 20.34 29.84
C PHE A 42 10.29 19.45 30.01
N ASN A 43 9.50 19.34 28.94
CA ASN A 43 8.55 18.25 28.78
C ASN A 43 9.05 17.34 27.67
N LEU A 44 9.21 16.07 28.00
CA LEU A 44 9.74 15.03 27.11
C LEU A 44 8.65 13.98 26.94
N GLY A 45 8.36 13.63 25.71
CA GLY A 45 7.40 12.59 25.41
C GLY A 45 7.77 11.83 24.17
N GLY A 46 7.05 10.74 23.94
CA GLY A 46 7.26 9.96 22.73
C GLY A 46 6.65 8.59 22.79
N PHE A 47 6.89 7.83 21.74
CA PHE A 47 6.50 6.44 21.66
C PHE A 47 7.45 5.61 20.79
N ILE A 48 7.41 4.31 21.04
CA ILE A 48 7.98 3.28 20.16
C ILE A 48 6.82 2.34 19.80
N ARG A 49 6.68 2.00 18.53
CA ARG A 49 5.63 1.12 18.01
C ARG A 49 6.22 0.09 17.07
N GLY A 50 5.88 -1.17 17.31
CA GLY A 50 6.08 -2.27 16.37
C GLY A 50 4.76 -2.58 15.68
N GLU A 51 4.79 -2.86 14.38
CA GLU A 51 3.62 -3.20 13.59
C GLU A 51 3.93 -4.33 12.62
N TYR A 52 3.06 -5.32 12.58
CA TYR A 52 3.05 -6.38 11.57
C TYR A 52 1.79 -6.23 10.71
N TYR A 53 1.99 -6.18 9.41
CA TYR A 53 0.96 -6.06 8.40
C TYR A 53 1.01 -7.25 7.46
N ASN A 54 -0.14 -7.85 7.18
CA ASN A 54 -0.32 -8.88 6.18
C ASN A 54 -1.53 -8.55 5.30
N ASN A 55 -1.35 -8.61 3.98
CA ASN A 55 -2.39 -8.41 3.00
C ASN A 55 -2.37 -9.59 2.02
N TYR A 56 -3.50 -10.24 1.86
CA TYR A 56 -3.71 -11.35 0.93
C TYR A 56 -4.85 -11.00 -0.01
N GLN A 57 -4.65 -11.20 -1.31
CA GLN A 57 -5.64 -10.86 -2.33
C GLN A 57 -5.84 -12.02 -3.30
N THR A 58 -7.11 -12.32 -3.58
CA THR A 58 -7.53 -13.27 -4.61
C THR A 58 -8.55 -12.63 -5.54
N ALA A 59 -8.50 -12.99 -6.80
CA ALA A 59 -9.47 -12.56 -7.80
C ALA A 59 -9.96 -13.77 -8.60
N TYR A 60 -11.26 -13.84 -8.81
CA TYR A 60 -11.92 -14.85 -9.65
C TYR A 60 -12.85 -14.16 -10.63
N SER A 61 -12.90 -14.65 -11.84
CA SER A 61 -13.93 -14.22 -12.79
C SER A 61 -14.45 -15.37 -13.62
N VAL A 62 -15.70 -15.28 -13.95
CA VAL A 62 -16.39 -16.21 -14.86
C VAL A 62 -17.09 -15.38 -15.92
N GLU A 63 -16.96 -15.76 -17.16
CA GLU A 63 -17.46 -15.02 -18.30
C GLU A 63 -18.11 -15.95 -19.31
N THR A 64 -19.28 -15.58 -19.82
CA THR A 64 -19.93 -16.30 -20.91
C THR A 64 -19.21 -16.01 -22.23
N ASP A 65 -19.23 -16.96 -23.16
CA ASP A 65 -18.76 -16.77 -24.52
C ASP A 65 -19.96 -16.78 -25.49
N GLY A 66 -20.58 -15.63 -25.68
CA GLY A 66 -21.85 -15.44 -26.31
C GLY A 66 -23.04 -15.83 -25.39
N LEU A 67 -24.24 -15.41 -25.74
CA LEU A 67 -25.47 -15.78 -25.03
C LEU A 67 -26.39 -16.60 -25.94
N ILE A 68 -26.97 -17.67 -25.39
CA ILE A 68 -28.00 -18.48 -26.09
C ILE A 68 -29.25 -17.64 -26.30
N VAL A 69 -29.72 -16.99 -25.23
CA VAL A 69 -30.88 -16.10 -25.25
C VAL A 69 -30.36 -14.67 -25.01
N PRO A 70 -30.40 -13.79 -26.03
CA PRO A 70 -29.98 -12.42 -25.88
C PRO A 70 -30.79 -11.70 -24.78
N GLY A 71 -30.07 -10.86 -23.99
CA GLY A 71 -30.69 -10.08 -22.90
C GLY A 71 -30.92 -10.85 -21.60
N GLN A 72 -30.62 -12.14 -21.55
CA GLN A 72 -30.68 -12.95 -20.32
C GLN A 72 -29.27 -13.15 -19.77
N PHE A 73 -28.93 -12.41 -18.69
CA PHE A 73 -27.59 -12.33 -18.13
C PHE A 73 -27.37 -13.24 -16.93
N PHE A 74 -26.94 -14.48 -17.20
CA PHE A 74 -26.49 -15.45 -16.19
C PHE A 74 -25.49 -16.44 -16.82
N ILE A 75 -24.62 -17.03 -16.01
CA ILE A 75 -23.51 -17.87 -16.50
C ILE A 75 -23.98 -19.08 -17.30
N GLY A 76 -25.10 -19.72 -16.88
CA GLY A 76 -25.67 -20.89 -17.57
C GLY A 76 -26.24 -20.59 -18.96
N ASN A 77 -26.37 -19.32 -19.36
CA ASN A 77 -26.83 -18.89 -20.67
C ASN A 77 -25.69 -18.74 -21.70
N SER A 78 -24.50 -19.29 -21.41
CA SER A 78 -23.37 -19.23 -22.32
C SER A 78 -23.60 -20.12 -23.54
N LYS A 79 -23.42 -19.57 -24.73
CA LYS A 79 -23.54 -20.27 -26.00
C LYS A 79 -22.36 -21.24 -26.24
N ARG A 80 -21.17 -20.88 -25.78
CA ARG A 80 -19.95 -21.67 -25.86
C ARG A 80 -19.42 -21.96 -24.45
N GLN A 81 -18.28 -22.62 -24.36
CA GLN A 81 -17.67 -22.93 -23.07
C GLN A 81 -17.38 -21.65 -22.27
N VAL A 82 -17.83 -21.64 -21.02
CA VAL A 82 -17.60 -20.57 -20.08
C VAL A 82 -16.09 -20.37 -19.86
N LYS A 83 -15.63 -19.13 -19.91
CA LYS A 83 -14.26 -18.75 -19.57
C LYS A 83 -14.18 -18.47 -18.09
N ALA A 84 -13.41 -19.27 -17.37
CA ALA A 84 -13.15 -19.03 -15.95
C ALA A 84 -11.69 -18.69 -15.75
N SER A 85 -11.41 -17.71 -14.93
CA SER A 85 -10.06 -17.35 -14.50
C SER A 85 -10.04 -17.10 -13.00
N GLY A 86 -8.89 -17.39 -12.39
CA GLY A 86 -8.67 -17.14 -10.98
C GLY A 86 -7.19 -17.01 -10.72
N LYS A 87 -6.84 -16.07 -9.86
CA LYS A 87 -5.44 -15.87 -9.46
C LYS A 87 -5.34 -15.45 -8.00
N ILE A 88 -4.25 -15.82 -7.40
CA ILE A 88 -3.76 -15.20 -6.17
C ILE A 88 -3.00 -13.95 -6.63
N GLU A 89 -3.58 -12.77 -6.41
CA GLU A 89 -2.95 -11.50 -6.81
C GLU A 89 -1.72 -11.18 -5.99
N GLY A 90 -1.64 -11.71 -4.78
CA GLY A 90 -0.42 -11.66 -4.00
C GLY A 90 -0.63 -11.67 -2.51
N THR A 91 0.46 -11.97 -1.82
CA THR A 91 0.61 -11.80 -0.38
C THR A 91 1.70 -10.79 -0.12
N LYS A 92 1.36 -9.68 0.55
CA LYS A 92 2.31 -8.68 1.00
C LYS A 92 2.39 -8.69 2.50
N ARG A 93 3.58 -8.87 3.03
CA ARG A 93 3.87 -8.78 4.46
C ARG A 93 4.83 -7.64 4.71
N MET A 94 4.58 -6.90 5.78
CA MET A 94 5.45 -5.80 6.19
C MET A 94 5.61 -5.82 7.70
N LEU A 95 6.84 -5.66 8.16
CA LEU A 95 7.16 -5.37 9.54
C LEU A 95 7.60 -3.91 9.61
N SER A 96 7.12 -3.19 10.61
CA SER A 96 7.47 -1.77 10.78
C SER A 96 7.88 -1.50 12.21
N ALA A 97 8.94 -0.73 12.38
CA ALA A 97 9.32 -0.13 13.65
C ALA A 97 9.22 1.39 13.52
N VAL A 98 8.47 2.00 14.42
CA VAL A 98 8.21 3.45 14.41
C VAL A 98 8.61 4.01 15.76
N PHE A 99 9.30 5.14 15.76
CA PHE A 99 9.52 5.92 16.97
C PHE A 99 9.16 7.38 16.73
N ALA A 100 8.69 8.02 17.78
CA ALA A 100 8.55 9.46 17.84
C ALA A 100 9.05 9.94 19.19
N PHE A 101 9.79 11.04 19.16
CA PHE A 101 10.28 11.74 20.34
C PHE A 101 9.92 13.21 20.20
N ASN A 102 9.31 13.77 21.21
CA ASN A 102 9.02 15.18 21.31
C ASN A 102 9.66 15.77 22.57
N ALA A 103 10.20 16.96 22.43
CA ALA A 103 10.75 17.73 23.52
C ALA A 103 10.26 19.16 23.44
N SER A 104 9.84 19.73 24.57
CA SER A 104 9.61 21.17 24.68
C SER A 104 10.38 21.76 25.85
N TRP A 105 10.85 23.00 25.66
CA TRP A 105 11.55 23.76 26.68
C TRP A 105 10.82 25.04 26.96
N LYS A 106 10.46 25.25 28.23
CA LYS A 106 9.72 26.42 28.74
C LYS A 106 8.45 26.78 27.95
N ASN A 107 7.87 25.81 27.25
CA ASN A 107 6.77 26.02 26.29
C ASN A 107 7.09 27.06 25.19
N GLN A 108 8.39 27.31 24.93
CA GLN A 108 8.85 28.27 23.94
C GLN A 108 9.49 27.57 22.72
N LEU A 109 10.29 26.55 22.97
CA LEU A 109 10.94 25.76 21.93
C LEU A 109 10.37 24.35 21.90
N TYR A 110 10.14 23.84 20.73
CA TYR A 110 9.63 22.48 20.47
C TYR A 110 10.49 21.80 19.45
N LEU A 111 10.82 20.55 19.70
CA LEU A 111 11.54 19.66 18.82
C LEU A 111 10.76 18.36 18.72
N ASP A 112 10.48 17.92 17.49
CA ASP A 112 9.89 16.62 17.21
C ASP A 112 10.83 15.86 16.28
N VAL A 113 11.14 14.63 16.64
CA VAL A 113 11.95 13.70 15.83
C VAL A 113 11.17 12.43 15.65
N THR A 114 11.00 12.00 14.42
CA THR A 114 10.35 10.72 14.12
C THR A 114 11.20 9.87 13.22
N GLY A 115 11.03 8.59 13.32
CA GLY A 115 11.63 7.65 12.38
C GLY A 115 10.75 6.43 12.24
N ARG A 116 10.70 5.93 11.01
CA ARG A 116 10.02 4.68 10.67
C ARG A 116 10.97 3.84 9.85
N ASN A 117 11.08 2.57 10.19
CA ASN A 117 11.76 1.58 9.36
C ASN A 117 10.78 0.51 8.97
N ASP A 118 10.66 0.27 7.68
CA ASP A 118 9.79 -0.75 7.11
C ASP A 118 10.62 -1.85 6.44
N TRP A 119 10.28 -3.10 6.73
CA TRP A 119 10.78 -4.29 6.05
C TRP A 119 9.63 -4.90 5.26
N SER A 120 9.71 -4.81 3.93
CA SER A 120 8.62 -5.22 3.03
C SER A 120 8.99 -6.47 2.23
N SER A 121 8.09 -7.46 2.24
CA SER A 121 8.25 -8.64 1.39
C SER A 121 8.11 -8.34 -0.10
N ALA A 122 7.49 -7.21 -0.47
CA ALA A 122 7.34 -6.78 -1.86
C ALA A 122 8.66 -6.36 -2.49
N LEU A 123 9.69 -6.09 -1.68
CA LEU A 123 11.01 -5.61 -2.10
C LEU A 123 12.10 -6.70 -2.04
N VAL A 124 11.69 -7.94 -1.78
CA VAL A 124 12.59 -9.08 -1.76
C VAL A 124 12.64 -9.71 -3.16
N TYR A 125 13.81 -9.71 -3.77
CA TYR A 125 14.03 -10.40 -5.04
C TYR A 125 13.96 -11.93 -4.88
N ALA A 126 13.65 -12.64 -5.96
CA ALA A 126 13.56 -14.11 -5.97
C ALA A 126 14.86 -14.79 -5.53
N ASN A 127 16.01 -14.18 -5.79
CA ASN A 127 17.34 -14.63 -5.32
C ASN A 127 17.64 -14.28 -3.85
N LYS A 128 16.66 -13.70 -3.12
CA LYS A 128 16.76 -13.19 -1.74
C LYS A 128 17.79 -12.08 -1.52
N ASN A 129 18.29 -11.48 -2.60
CA ASN A 129 19.14 -10.30 -2.55
C ASN A 129 18.27 -9.05 -2.69
N GLY A 130 18.82 -7.89 -2.32
CA GLY A 130 18.16 -6.61 -2.43
C GLY A 130 17.97 -5.91 -1.09
N ASN A 131 17.64 -4.64 -1.14
CA ASN A 131 17.35 -3.84 0.03
C ASN A 131 15.83 -3.83 0.27
N TYR A 132 15.38 -4.61 1.24
CA TYR A 132 13.98 -4.70 1.65
C TYR A 132 13.66 -3.86 2.89
N SER A 133 14.65 -3.09 3.38
CA SER A 133 14.55 -2.24 4.57
C SER A 133 14.71 -0.78 4.19
N TYR A 134 13.76 0.05 4.60
CA TYR A 134 13.71 1.47 4.30
C TYR A 134 13.48 2.27 5.56
N PHE A 135 14.34 3.26 5.79
CA PHE A 135 14.24 4.15 6.93
C PHE A 135 13.76 5.54 6.49
N TYR A 136 12.75 6.05 7.17
CA TYR A 136 12.10 7.34 6.91
C TYR A 136 12.24 8.24 8.13
N PRO A 137 13.28 9.06 8.22
CA PRO A 137 13.45 10.03 9.29
C PRO A 137 12.68 11.32 9.02
N SER A 138 12.22 11.96 10.09
CA SER A 138 11.80 13.35 10.05
C SER A 138 12.23 14.10 11.31
N VAL A 139 12.45 15.39 11.14
CA VAL A 139 12.73 16.32 12.23
C VAL A 139 11.96 17.60 12.00
N SER A 140 11.32 18.11 13.03
CA SER A 140 10.71 19.43 13.01
C SER A 140 11.03 20.22 14.28
N GLY A 141 11.19 21.52 14.11
CA GLY A 141 11.42 22.44 15.20
C GLY A 141 10.49 23.62 15.11
N SER A 142 10.06 24.14 16.25
CA SER A 142 9.30 25.39 16.29
C SER A 142 9.69 26.23 17.49
N TRP A 143 9.65 27.52 17.27
CA TRP A 143 9.95 28.54 18.27
C TRP A 143 8.79 29.51 18.39
N LEU A 144 8.22 29.60 19.60
CA LEU A 144 7.20 30.58 19.98
C LEU A 144 7.90 31.87 20.41
N ILE A 145 8.14 32.77 19.46
CA ILE A 145 8.80 34.05 19.68
C ILE A 145 7.97 34.90 20.66
N SER A 146 6.65 34.86 20.52
CA SER A 146 5.73 35.59 21.42
C SER A 146 5.87 35.18 22.88
N GLU A 147 6.18 33.92 23.18
CA GLU A 147 6.41 33.51 24.56
C GLU A 147 7.81 33.90 25.05
N THR A 148 8.82 33.84 24.18
CA THR A 148 10.18 34.21 24.55
C THR A 148 10.34 35.71 24.83
N PHE A 149 9.63 36.56 24.07
CA PHE A 149 9.74 38.03 24.14
C PHE A 149 8.45 38.67 24.62
N LYS A 150 7.65 37.99 25.43
CA LYS A 150 6.33 38.42 25.89
C LYS A 150 6.32 39.86 26.41
N ASP A 151 7.30 40.23 27.23
CA ASP A 151 7.42 41.56 27.85
C ASP A 151 7.96 42.65 26.90
N LYS A 152 8.49 42.27 25.75
CA LYS A 152 9.10 43.18 24.75
C LYS A 152 8.31 43.26 23.45
N MET A 153 7.22 42.50 23.36
CA MET A 153 6.42 42.43 22.14
C MET A 153 5.54 43.66 21.99
N PRO A 154 5.45 44.26 20.78
CA PRO A 154 4.47 45.32 20.54
C PRO A 154 3.05 44.82 20.76
N SER A 155 2.18 45.66 21.34
CA SER A 155 0.81 45.30 21.69
C SER A 155 -0.09 44.85 20.54
N TRP A 156 0.30 45.14 19.30
CA TRP A 156 -0.41 44.71 18.10
C TRP A 156 -0.01 43.30 17.63
N ILE A 157 1.05 42.71 18.20
CA ILE A 157 1.46 41.32 17.92
C ILE A 157 1.04 40.45 19.09
N SER A 158 -0.07 39.72 18.96
CA SER A 158 -0.54 38.80 19.99
C SER A 158 0.10 37.41 19.92
N PHE A 159 0.61 37.01 18.76
CA PHE A 159 1.22 35.71 18.53
C PHE A 159 2.27 35.74 17.42
N ALA A 160 3.45 35.16 17.69
CA ALA A 160 4.49 34.96 16.69
C ALA A 160 5.17 33.59 16.89
N LYS A 161 5.21 32.79 15.83
CA LYS A 161 5.80 31.46 15.81
C LYS A 161 6.57 31.24 14.51
N ILE A 162 7.76 30.70 14.60
CA ILE A 162 8.53 30.17 13.45
C ILE A 162 8.58 28.65 13.58
N ARG A 163 8.47 27.96 12.46
CA ARG A 163 8.64 26.51 12.39
C ARG A 163 9.38 26.11 11.12
N GLY A 164 10.20 25.08 11.26
CA GLY A 164 10.89 24.43 10.15
C GLY A 164 10.80 22.92 10.30
N SER A 165 10.76 22.21 9.19
CA SER A 165 10.74 20.74 9.19
C SER A 165 11.48 20.18 7.98
N TRP A 166 12.05 19.01 8.20
CA TRP A 166 12.63 18.19 7.15
C TRP A 166 12.17 16.74 7.32
N ALA A 167 11.88 16.08 6.21
CA ALA A 167 11.50 14.67 6.22
C ALA A 167 11.98 13.99 4.94
N GLN A 168 12.37 12.73 5.08
CA GLN A 168 12.60 11.83 3.97
C GLN A 168 11.45 10.83 3.94
N VAL A 169 10.83 10.68 2.77
CA VAL A 169 9.73 9.75 2.56
C VAL A 169 10.08 8.80 1.42
N GLY A 170 9.54 7.60 1.48
CA GLY A 170 9.64 6.61 0.44
C GLY A 170 8.28 6.01 0.16
N ASN A 171 8.16 5.32 -0.94
CA ASN A 171 6.97 4.57 -1.31
C ASN A 171 7.35 3.13 -1.58
N ASP A 172 6.48 2.22 -1.17
CA ASP A 172 6.61 0.79 -1.40
C ASP A 172 5.82 0.41 -2.67
N THR A 173 6.06 -0.79 -3.18
CA THR A 173 5.44 -1.32 -4.39
C THR A 173 4.44 -2.43 -4.08
N GLY A 174 3.70 -2.88 -5.10
CA GLY A 174 2.83 -4.05 -5.03
C GLY A 174 3.60 -5.35 -4.84
N ALA A 175 2.91 -6.41 -4.40
CA ALA A 175 3.50 -7.73 -4.30
C ALA A 175 3.95 -8.22 -5.69
N TYR A 176 5.11 -8.89 -5.74
CA TYR A 176 5.70 -9.51 -6.95
C TYR A 176 6.05 -8.56 -8.10
N THR A 177 6.00 -7.25 -7.91
CA THR A 177 6.24 -6.27 -8.99
C THR A 177 7.70 -6.21 -9.41
N ILE A 178 8.64 -6.45 -8.48
CA ILE A 178 10.09 -6.32 -8.75
C ILE A 178 10.72 -7.58 -9.36
N ASN A 179 9.98 -8.68 -9.44
CA ASN A 179 10.50 -9.94 -9.99
C ASN A 179 9.92 -10.16 -11.39
N SER A 180 10.78 -10.35 -12.36
CA SER A 180 10.38 -10.75 -13.71
C SER A 180 9.75 -12.14 -13.67
N GLY A 181 8.57 -12.27 -14.25
CA GLY A 181 7.85 -13.53 -14.39
C GLY A 181 7.73 -13.94 -15.87
N TYR A 182 7.30 -15.16 -16.09
CA TYR A 182 6.92 -15.64 -17.41
C TYR A 182 5.40 -15.67 -17.52
N ASN A 183 4.89 -15.22 -18.66
CA ASN A 183 3.47 -15.39 -18.95
C ASN A 183 3.23 -16.82 -19.49
N VAL A 184 2.58 -17.65 -18.70
CA VAL A 184 2.24 -19.04 -19.05
C VAL A 184 0.88 -19.17 -19.77
N GLY A 185 0.23 -18.06 -20.10
CA GLY A 185 -1.11 -18.06 -20.72
C GLY A 185 -1.19 -18.66 -22.13
N ASN A 186 -0.06 -18.77 -22.84
CA ASN A 186 0.02 -19.30 -24.20
C ASN A 186 1.15 -20.35 -24.32
N LEU A 187 1.02 -21.42 -23.54
CA LEU A 187 1.92 -22.57 -23.69
C LEU A 187 1.68 -23.22 -25.04
N GLN A 188 2.67 -23.16 -25.93
CA GLN A 188 2.68 -23.93 -27.14
C GLN A 188 3.49 -25.20 -26.92
N LEU A 189 2.93 -26.34 -27.33
CA LEU A 189 3.65 -27.60 -27.34
C LEU A 189 4.48 -27.63 -28.61
N ILE A 190 5.79 -27.49 -28.48
CA ILE A 190 6.75 -27.61 -29.58
C ILE A 190 7.65 -28.80 -29.27
N ASP A 191 7.64 -29.79 -30.14
CA ASP A 191 8.50 -30.99 -30.05
C ASP A 191 8.40 -31.76 -28.71
N GLY A 192 7.20 -31.82 -28.13
CA GLY A 192 6.95 -32.49 -26.86
C GLY A 192 7.33 -31.67 -25.62
N SER A 193 7.79 -30.45 -25.78
CA SER A 193 8.10 -29.52 -24.70
C SER A 193 7.20 -28.33 -24.73
N TYR A 194 6.71 -27.90 -23.55
CA TYR A 194 5.96 -26.66 -23.41
C TYR A 194 6.91 -25.46 -23.40
N VAL A 195 6.74 -24.58 -24.39
CA VAL A 195 7.51 -23.35 -24.50
C VAL A 195 6.59 -22.19 -24.05
N GLY A 196 6.95 -21.51 -22.98
CA GLY A 196 6.28 -20.31 -22.52
C GLY A 196 6.63 -19.09 -23.37
N SER A 197 5.74 -18.12 -23.42
CA SER A 197 6.02 -16.83 -24.05
C SER A 197 7.05 -16.01 -23.26
N ALA A 198 7.65 -15.02 -23.93
CA ALA A 198 8.73 -14.17 -23.42
C ALA A 198 8.45 -13.59 -22.01
N PRO A 199 9.52 -13.29 -21.24
CA PRO A 199 9.36 -12.69 -19.92
C PRO A 199 8.59 -11.37 -20.02
N SER A 200 7.62 -11.19 -19.11
CA SER A 200 7.02 -9.88 -18.91
C SER A 200 8.07 -8.98 -18.28
N ASN A 201 8.52 -7.97 -18.99
CA ASN A 201 9.31 -6.92 -18.38
C ASN A 201 8.44 -6.18 -17.33
N PRO A 202 8.97 -5.89 -16.16
CA PRO A 202 8.28 -5.06 -15.17
C PRO A 202 8.09 -3.63 -15.67
#